data_c2122fba98523635004ad5a93146b4dc
#
_entry.id   c2122fba98523635004ad5a93146b4dc
#
_cell.length_a   1.000
_cell.length_b   1.000
_cell.length_c   1.000
_cell.angle_alpha   90.00
_cell.angle_beta   90.00
_cell.angle_gamma   90.00
#
_symmetry.space_group_name_H-M   'P 1'
#
loop_
_entity.id
_entity.type
_entity.pdbx_description
1 polymer ?
#
loop_
_entity_poly.entity_id
_entity_poly.type
_entity_poly.pdbx_seq_one_letter_code
_entity_poly.pdbx_strand_id
1 'polypeptide(L)'
;MICRLWRGWTSPENADAYERVVREEVIPGIEARHIPGFRHIDLMKRDLGGEIEFQTIMWFDSLAAIKAFMGEDYSVSHVPMEARAVLNSFDDRAAHYEVIDRREQ
;
A
#
# COMPACT_ATOMS: atom_id res chain seq x y z
N MET A 1 -15.32 -4.91 6.83
CA MET A 1 -14.12 -4.94 5.95
C MET A 1 -13.80 -3.52 5.52
N ILE A 2 -12.57 -3.12 5.76
CA ILE A 2 -12.06 -1.80 5.36
C ILE A 2 -10.82 -2.03 4.52
N CYS A 3 -10.66 -1.26 3.45
CA CYS A 3 -9.41 -1.27 2.70
C CYS A 3 -8.64 0.03 2.93
N ARG A 4 -7.32 -0.09 2.88
CA ARG A 4 -6.37 1.01 2.93
C ARG A 4 -5.71 1.11 1.56
N LEU A 5 -5.92 2.23 0.88
CA LEU A 5 -5.45 2.45 -0.49
C LEU A 5 -4.39 3.54 -0.50
N TRP A 6 -3.26 3.26 -1.15
CA TRP A 6 -2.15 4.20 -1.24
C TRP A 6 -1.53 4.13 -2.63
N ARG A 7 -1.03 5.26 -3.11
CA ARG A 7 -0.43 5.36 -4.44
C ARG A 7 0.94 5.99 -4.37
N GLY A 8 1.84 5.51 -5.26
CA GLY A 8 3.14 6.12 -5.47
C GLY A 8 3.48 6.10 -6.95
N TRP A 9 4.34 7.00 -7.37
CA TRP A 9 4.72 7.14 -8.78
C TRP A 9 6.23 7.08 -8.93
N THR A 10 6.69 6.36 -9.96
CA THR A 10 8.10 6.25 -10.30
C THR A 10 8.34 6.74 -11.72
N SER A 11 9.61 7.03 -12.04
CA SER A 11 10.00 7.09 -13.45
C SER A 11 9.95 5.67 -14.04
N PRO A 12 9.83 5.52 -15.37
CA PRO A 12 9.91 4.20 -16.00
C PRO A 12 11.20 3.47 -15.63
N GLU A 13 12.31 4.19 -15.49
CA GLU A 13 13.61 3.60 -15.15
C GLU A 13 13.65 3.00 -13.75
N ASN A 14 12.91 3.57 -12.81
CA ASN A 14 12.90 3.12 -11.41
C ASN A 14 11.78 2.15 -11.09
N ALA A 15 10.87 1.88 -12.04
CA ALA A 15 9.69 1.04 -11.78
C ALA A 15 10.05 -0.36 -11.30
N ASP A 16 11.00 -1.02 -11.96
CA ASP A 16 11.41 -2.38 -11.58
C ASP A 16 12.07 -2.40 -10.20
N ALA A 17 12.89 -1.39 -9.90
CA ALA A 17 13.53 -1.26 -8.59
C ALA A 17 12.50 -1.09 -7.48
N TYR A 18 11.49 -0.26 -7.71
CA TYR A 18 10.41 -0.05 -6.73
C TYR A 18 9.60 -1.34 -6.52
N GLU A 19 9.21 -1.99 -7.61
CA GLU A 19 8.46 -3.25 -7.53
C GLU A 19 9.22 -4.29 -6.70
N ARG A 20 10.53 -4.42 -6.94
CA ARG A 20 11.39 -5.35 -6.21
C ARG A 20 11.44 -5.02 -4.71
N VAL A 21 11.64 -3.76 -4.36
CA VAL A 21 11.70 -3.32 -2.97
C VAL A 21 10.38 -3.64 -2.25
N VAL A 22 9.26 -3.35 -2.88
CA VAL A 22 7.95 -3.61 -2.27
C VAL A 22 7.72 -5.09 -2.07
N ARG A 23 8.00 -5.90 -3.10
CA ARG A 23 7.75 -7.34 -3.06
C ARG A 23 8.71 -8.10 -2.16
N GLU A 24 9.97 -7.66 -2.07
CA GLU A 24 11.01 -8.40 -1.35
C GLU A 24 11.27 -7.86 0.06
N GLU A 25 10.95 -6.60 0.34
CA GLU A 25 11.26 -5.96 1.61
C GLU A 25 10.02 -5.41 2.33
N VAL A 26 9.23 -4.55 1.66
CA VAL A 26 8.13 -3.86 2.31
C VAL A 26 7.01 -4.82 2.70
N ILE A 27 6.49 -5.58 1.75
CA ILE A 27 5.39 -6.51 2.01
C ILE A 27 5.82 -7.60 3.00
N PRO A 28 6.97 -8.26 2.83
CA PRO A 28 7.42 -9.24 3.83
C PRO A 28 7.61 -8.64 5.23
N GLY A 29 8.07 -7.39 5.33
CA GLY A 29 8.20 -6.71 6.61
C GLY A 29 6.86 -6.46 7.29
N ILE A 30 5.83 -6.13 6.52
CA ILE A 30 4.47 -5.98 7.04
C ILE A 30 3.91 -7.34 7.47
N GLU A 31 4.07 -8.36 6.63
CA GLU A 31 3.59 -9.71 6.93
C GLU A 31 4.22 -10.28 8.20
N ALA A 32 5.51 -9.99 8.43
CA ALA A 32 6.23 -10.45 9.60
C ALA A 32 5.67 -9.88 10.92
N ARG A 33 4.90 -8.80 10.87
CA ARG A 33 4.26 -8.21 12.05
C ARG A 33 3.05 -9.00 12.54
N HIS A 34 2.51 -9.91 11.73
CA HIS A 34 1.35 -10.74 12.07
C HIS A 34 0.18 -9.93 12.63
N ILE A 35 -0.22 -8.88 11.90
CA ILE A 35 -1.25 -7.94 12.35
C ILE A 35 -2.61 -8.65 12.38
N PRO A 36 -3.28 -8.74 13.55
CA PRO A 36 -4.60 -9.34 13.62
C PRO A 36 -5.59 -8.57 12.77
N GLY A 37 -6.38 -9.29 11.95
CA GLY A 37 -7.38 -8.67 11.07
C GLY A 37 -6.85 -8.19 9.74
N PHE A 38 -5.56 -8.26 9.49
CA PHE A 38 -4.98 -8.00 8.17
C PHE A 38 -5.18 -9.24 7.30
N ARG A 39 -5.90 -9.10 6.18
CA ARG A 39 -6.35 -10.23 5.37
C ARG A 39 -5.52 -10.46 4.13
N HIS A 40 -5.30 -9.42 3.32
CA HIS A 40 -4.42 -9.54 2.16
C HIS A 40 -4.00 -8.16 1.67
N ILE A 41 -3.05 -8.15 0.76
CA ILE A 41 -2.52 -6.94 0.14
C ILE A 41 -2.39 -7.19 -1.36
N ASP A 42 -2.83 -6.21 -2.15
CA ASP A 42 -2.68 -6.23 -3.60
C ASP A 42 -1.75 -5.10 -4.00
N LEU A 43 -0.73 -5.43 -4.79
CA LEU A 43 0.16 -4.46 -5.42
C LEU A 43 -0.17 -4.41 -6.90
N MET A 44 -0.53 -3.23 -7.39
CA MET A 44 -0.94 -3.03 -8.78
C MET A 44 -0.14 -1.89 -9.39
N LYS A 45 -0.02 -1.91 -10.72
CA LYS A 45 0.65 -0.82 -11.43
C LYS A 45 -0.04 -0.55 -12.75
N ARG A 46 0.12 0.69 -13.23
CA ARG A 46 -0.27 1.07 -14.59
C ARG A 46 0.74 2.05 -15.19
N ASP A 47 0.91 1.97 -16.49
CA ASP A 47 1.78 2.84 -17.26
C ASP A 47 1.01 4.11 -17.64
N LEU A 48 1.52 5.27 -17.25
CA LEU A 48 0.95 6.58 -17.59
C LEU A 48 1.72 7.27 -18.70
N GLY A 49 2.68 6.58 -19.33
CA GLY A 49 3.56 7.12 -20.35
C GLY A 49 4.88 7.58 -19.75
N GLY A 50 4.91 8.76 -19.18
CA GLY A 50 6.12 9.31 -18.55
C GLY A 50 6.37 8.86 -17.13
N GLU A 51 5.38 8.22 -16.49
CA GLU A 51 5.48 7.71 -15.14
C GLU A 51 4.77 6.37 -15.03
N ILE A 52 5.16 5.58 -14.02
CA ILE A 52 4.46 4.36 -13.64
C ILE A 52 3.78 4.62 -12.29
N GLU A 53 2.47 4.41 -12.24
CA GLU A 53 1.72 4.50 -10.98
C GLU A 53 1.63 3.13 -10.34
N PHE A 54 2.01 3.07 -9.06
CA PHE A 54 1.81 1.87 -8.23
C PHE A 54 0.72 2.16 -7.23
N GLN A 55 -0.15 1.18 -7.03
CA GLN A 55 -1.23 1.26 -6.06
C GLN A 55 -1.20 0.04 -5.18
N THR A 56 -1.26 0.26 -3.88
CA THR A 56 -1.30 -0.80 -2.88
C THR A 56 -2.65 -0.75 -2.18
N ILE A 57 -3.35 -1.87 -2.13
CA ILE A 57 -4.58 -1.99 -1.36
C ILE A 57 -4.37 -3.06 -0.30
N MET A 58 -4.52 -2.67 0.97
CA MET A 58 -4.47 -3.57 2.10
C MET A 58 -5.89 -3.75 2.64
N TRP A 59 -6.27 -5.00 2.91
CA TRP A 59 -7.61 -5.36 3.34
C TRP A 59 -7.59 -5.79 4.80
N PHE A 60 -8.44 -5.14 5.61
CA PHE A 60 -8.52 -5.36 7.06
C PHE A 60 -9.94 -5.66 7.47
N ASP A 61 -10.11 -6.40 8.57
CA ASP A 61 -11.43 -6.69 9.14
C ASP A 61 -12.09 -5.44 9.71
N SER A 62 -11.29 -4.52 10.27
CA SER A 62 -11.80 -3.38 11.05
C SER A 62 -10.82 -2.22 11.06
N LEU A 63 -11.32 -1.05 11.46
CA LEU A 63 -10.48 0.11 11.70
C LEU A 63 -9.48 -0.13 12.84
N ALA A 64 -9.87 -0.91 13.84
CA ALA A 64 -8.97 -1.26 14.94
C ALA A 64 -7.72 -1.99 14.42
N ALA A 65 -7.87 -2.88 13.43
CA ALA A 65 -6.74 -3.58 12.82
C ALA A 65 -5.82 -2.61 12.10
N ILE A 66 -6.37 -1.60 11.41
CA ILE A 66 -5.58 -0.56 10.75
C ILE A 66 -4.81 0.26 11.77
N LYS A 67 -5.42 0.63 12.88
CA LYS A 67 -4.75 1.35 13.96
C LYS A 67 -3.64 0.53 14.61
N ALA A 68 -3.81 -0.79 14.69
CA ALA A 68 -2.76 -1.68 15.17
C ALA A 68 -1.55 -1.67 14.23
N PHE A 69 -1.78 -1.48 12.92
CA PHE A 69 -0.71 -1.36 11.92
C PHE A 69 -0.03 0.02 11.99
N MET A 70 -0.81 1.10 12.01
CA MET A 70 -0.30 2.46 11.81
C MET A 70 -0.31 3.36 13.05
N GLY A 71 -1.03 2.99 14.12
CA GLY A 71 -1.22 3.85 15.27
C GLY A 71 -2.46 4.74 15.13
N GLU A 72 -2.60 5.73 16.03
CA GLU A 72 -3.78 6.59 16.06
C GLU A 72 -3.91 7.48 14.81
N ASP A 73 -2.80 8.00 14.31
CA ASP A 73 -2.80 8.76 13.04
C ASP A 73 -2.64 7.78 11.88
N TYR A 74 -3.62 6.92 11.71
CA TYR A 74 -3.55 5.75 10.84
C TYR A 74 -3.53 6.06 9.34
N SER A 75 -3.86 7.26 8.92
CA SER A 75 -3.86 7.61 7.49
C SER A 75 -2.49 8.03 6.97
N VAL A 76 -1.51 8.26 7.85
CA VAL A 76 -0.16 8.62 7.43
C VAL A 76 0.44 7.50 6.57
N SER A 77 1.16 7.88 5.51
CA SER A 77 1.80 6.92 4.62
C SER A 77 2.85 6.08 5.32
N HIS A 78 2.92 4.80 4.95
CA HIS A 78 3.96 3.89 5.38
C HIS A 78 4.95 3.72 4.24
N VAL A 79 6.00 4.53 4.21
CA VAL A 79 6.97 4.55 3.11
C VAL A 79 8.38 4.38 3.67
N PRO A 80 8.89 3.13 3.75
CA PRO A 80 10.27 2.89 4.16
C PRO A 80 11.27 3.61 3.27
N MET A 81 12.46 3.89 3.80
CA MET A 81 13.48 4.65 3.07
C MET A 81 13.85 4.04 1.74
N GLU A 82 13.93 2.73 1.66
CA GLU A 82 14.30 2.01 0.44
C GLU A 82 13.28 2.24 -0.67
N ALA A 83 12.00 2.30 -0.32
CA ALA A 83 10.93 2.58 -1.28
C ALA A 83 10.93 4.08 -1.66
N ARG A 84 11.10 4.95 -0.67
CA ARG A 84 11.12 6.39 -0.89
C ARG A 84 12.23 6.82 -1.85
N ALA A 85 13.38 6.15 -1.80
CA ALA A 85 14.53 6.48 -2.65
C ALA A 85 14.26 6.32 -4.15
N VAL A 86 13.30 5.48 -4.54
CA VAL A 86 12.99 5.20 -5.95
C VAL A 86 11.63 5.75 -6.39
N LEU A 87 10.95 6.51 -5.53
CA LEU A 87 9.68 7.16 -5.86
C LEU A 87 9.92 8.61 -6.27
N ASN A 88 9.20 9.07 -7.31
CA ASN A 88 9.15 10.49 -7.68
C ASN A 88 8.23 11.25 -6.73
N SER A 89 7.08 10.65 -6.42
CA SER A 89 6.07 11.22 -5.55
C SER A 89 5.20 10.11 -5.00
N PHE A 90 4.44 10.41 -3.95
CA PHE A 90 3.49 9.47 -3.35
C PHE A 90 2.43 10.23 -2.55
N ASP A 91 1.32 9.56 -2.28
CA ASP A 91 0.28 10.11 -1.43
C ASP A 91 0.81 10.25 0.01
N ASP A 92 0.71 11.45 0.59
CA ASP A 92 1.12 11.69 1.98
C ASP A 92 0.25 10.91 2.96
N ARG A 93 -1.01 10.68 2.58
CA ARG A 93 -1.97 9.95 3.39
C ARG A 93 -2.67 8.91 2.55
N ALA A 94 -2.88 7.74 3.16
CA ALA A 94 -3.66 6.68 2.54
C ALA A 94 -5.15 7.00 2.64
N ALA A 95 -5.93 6.52 1.68
CA ALA A 95 -7.39 6.61 1.72
C ALA A 95 -7.96 5.31 2.28
N HIS A 96 -9.00 5.43 3.10
CA HIS A 96 -9.66 4.27 3.70
C HIS A 96 -11.11 4.22 3.26
N TYR A 97 -11.55 3.03 2.87
CA TYR A 97 -12.92 2.81 2.39
C TYR A 97 -13.54 1.64 3.12
N GLU A 98 -14.77 1.84 3.60
CA GLU A 98 -15.57 0.75 4.15
C GLU A 98 -16.26 0.02 2.99
N VAL A 99 -16.16 -1.31 2.96
CA VAL A 99 -16.87 -2.11 1.95
C VAL A 99 -18.32 -2.22 2.41
N ILE A 100 -19.24 -1.64 1.66
CA ILE A 100 -20.67 -1.64 2.01
C ILE A 100 -21.46 -2.71 1.27
N ASP A 101 -20.91 -3.24 0.19
CA ASP A 101 -21.57 -4.29 -0.60
C ASP A 101 -20.51 -4.99 -1.44
N ARG A 102 -20.50 -6.32 -1.40
CA ARG A 102 -19.63 -7.14 -2.24
C ARG A 102 -20.46 -8.21 -2.90
N ARG A 103 -20.45 -8.24 -4.22
CA ARG A 103 -21.21 -9.20 -5.00
C ARG A 103 -20.28 -9.99 -5.90
N GLU A 104 -20.39 -11.31 -5.83
CA GLU A 104 -19.65 -12.19 -6.73
C GLU A 104 -20.35 -12.22 -8.09
N GLN A 105 -19.56 -12.30 -9.16
CA GLN A 105 -20.09 -12.36 -10.52
C GLN A 105 -19.97 -13.77 -11.11
#